data_9c5d401752a95d08273ac2c6ed045b5f
#
_entry.id   9c5d401752a95d08273ac2c6ed045b5f
#
_cell.length_a   1.000
_cell.length_b   1.000
_cell.length_c   1.000
_cell.angle_alpha   90.00
_cell.angle_beta   90.00
_cell.angle_gamma   90.00
#
_symmetry.space_group_name_H-M   'P 1'
#
loop_
_entity.id
_entity.type
_entity.pdbx_description
1 polymer ?
#
loop_
_entity_poly.entity_id
_entity_poly.type
_entity_poly.pdbx_seq_one_letter_code
_entity_poly.pdbx_strand_id
1 'polypeptide(L)' 'MAIRILIDRLLVERGMSVGEFAEAIGITPANVAVLKNGRARAIRFSTLDAICRVLECQPGDI' A
#
# COMPACT_ATOMS: atom_id res chain seq x y z
N MET A 1 3.95 12.04 10.98
CA MET A 1 4.51 10.73 11.31
C MET A 1 5.92 10.62 10.72
N ALA A 2 6.85 10.01 11.47
CA ALA A 2 8.24 9.84 11.02
C ALA A 2 8.35 8.84 9.85
N ILE A 3 7.45 7.86 9.82
CA ILE A 3 7.41 6.86 8.75
C ILE A 3 6.53 7.35 7.62
N ARG A 4 7.04 7.28 6.40
CA ARG A 4 6.29 7.65 5.19
C ARG A 4 6.04 6.41 4.37
N ILE A 5 4.82 6.30 3.85
CA ILE A 5 4.42 5.17 3.00
C ILE A 5 4.61 5.57 1.54
N LEU A 6 5.43 4.81 0.82
CA LEU A 6 5.80 5.13 -0.57
C LEU A 6 5.06 4.27 -1.59
N ILE A 7 3.79 3.96 -1.30
CA ILE A 7 2.96 3.11 -2.16
C ILE A 7 2.79 3.72 -3.56
N ASP A 8 2.60 5.04 -3.65
CA ASP A 8 2.39 5.69 -4.95
C ASP A 8 3.49 5.38 -5.95
N ARG A 9 4.73 5.46 -5.51
CA ARG A 9 5.87 5.19 -6.38
C ARG A 9 5.85 3.75 -6.87
N LEU A 10 5.56 2.82 -5.97
CA LEU A 10 5.52 1.40 -6.31
C LEU A 10 4.36 1.09 -7.25
N LEU A 11 3.21 1.72 -7.08
CA LEU A 11 2.07 1.55 -7.97
C LEU A 11 2.41 2.00 -9.38
N VAL A 12 3.07 3.16 -9.51
CA VAL A 12 3.49 3.67 -10.81
C VAL A 12 4.48 2.71 -11.46
N GLU A 13 5.45 2.22 -10.71
CA GLU A 13 6.44 1.28 -11.20
C GLU A 13 5.82 -0.03 -11.69
N ARG A 14 4.73 -0.47 -11.04
CA ARG A 14 4.03 -1.71 -11.41
C ARG A 14 2.91 -1.49 -12.42
N GLY A 15 2.64 -0.24 -12.80
CA GLY A 15 1.56 0.08 -13.73
C GLY A 15 0.18 -0.28 -13.18
N MET A 16 -0.02 -0.14 -11.88
CA MET A 16 -1.24 -0.55 -11.20
C MET A 16 -2.00 0.67 -10.68
N SER A 17 -3.32 0.69 -10.89
CA SER A 17 -4.17 1.75 -10.36
C SER A 17 -4.48 1.49 -8.88
N VAL A 18 -4.93 2.55 -8.17
CA VAL A 18 -5.36 2.41 -6.78
C VAL A 18 -6.49 1.39 -6.64
N GLY A 19 -7.45 1.42 -7.58
CA GLY A 19 -8.56 0.48 -7.56
C GLY A 19 -8.12 -0.97 -7.72
N GLU A 20 -7.22 -1.22 -8.67
CA GLU A 20 -6.67 -2.55 -8.88
C GLU A 20 -5.91 -3.04 -7.66
N PHE A 21 -5.11 -2.16 -7.07
CA PHE A 21 -4.33 -2.49 -5.88
C PHE A 21 -5.24 -2.80 -4.69
N ALA A 22 -6.25 -1.96 -4.45
CA ALA A 22 -7.19 -2.16 -3.35
C ALA A 22 -7.90 -3.51 -3.49
N GLU A 23 -8.35 -3.84 -4.70
CA GLU A 23 -8.99 -5.12 -4.96
C GLU A 23 -8.04 -6.29 -4.72
N ALA A 24 -6.80 -6.16 -5.16
CA ALA A 24 -5.80 -7.23 -5.03
C ALA A 24 -5.47 -7.55 -3.58
N ILE A 25 -5.43 -6.53 -2.70
CA ILE A 25 -5.09 -6.74 -1.30
C ILE A 25 -6.32 -6.88 -0.38
N GLY A 26 -7.52 -6.71 -0.95
CA GLY A 26 -8.76 -6.94 -0.21
C GLY A 26 -9.17 -5.82 0.72
N ILE A 27 -8.81 -4.58 0.40
CA ILE A 27 -9.26 -3.39 1.16
C ILE A 27 -9.97 -2.41 0.22
N THR A 28 -10.58 -1.39 0.79
CA THR A 28 -11.28 -0.38 -0.02
C THR A 28 -10.32 0.64 -0.58
N PRO A 29 -10.65 1.27 -1.73
CA PRO A 29 -9.84 2.38 -2.23
C PRO A 29 -9.68 3.52 -1.22
N ALA A 30 -10.69 3.75 -0.39
CA ALA A 30 -10.61 4.75 0.68
C ALA A 30 -9.50 4.43 1.67
N ASN A 31 -9.36 3.15 2.04
CA ASN A 31 -8.30 2.72 2.94
C ASN A 31 -6.92 2.82 2.30
N VAL A 32 -6.82 2.57 1.00
CA VAL A 32 -5.58 2.80 0.26
C VAL A 32 -5.20 4.28 0.31
N ALA A 33 -6.17 5.17 0.13
CA ALA A 33 -5.94 6.61 0.18
C ALA A 33 -5.43 7.04 1.56
N VAL A 34 -5.94 6.43 2.63
CA VAL A 34 -5.44 6.70 4.00
C VAL A 34 -3.96 6.36 4.11
N LEU A 35 -3.55 5.22 3.55
CA LEU A 35 -2.15 4.82 3.53
C LEU A 35 -1.30 5.78 2.69
N LYS A 36 -1.75 6.09 1.48
CA LYS A 36 -1.03 6.98 0.56
C LYS A 36 -0.80 8.37 1.13
N ASN A 37 -1.78 8.90 1.83
CA ASN A 37 -1.75 10.27 2.32
C ASN A 37 -1.08 10.40 3.69
N GLY A 38 -0.52 9.32 4.20
CA GLY A 38 0.17 9.37 5.48
C GLY A 38 -0.74 9.53 6.69
N ARG A 39 -2.02 9.21 6.54
CA ARG A 39 -2.99 9.32 7.63
C ARG A 39 -3.10 8.06 8.47
N ALA A 40 -2.54 6.97 8.01
CA ALA A 40 -2.61 5.70 8.72
C ALA A 40 -1.80 5.78 10.01
N ARG A 41 -2.39 5.36 11.12
CA ARG A 41 -1.71 5.31 12.41
C ARG A 41 -1.15 3.94 12.72
N ALA A 42 -1.65 2.93 12.02
CA ALA A 42 -1.24 1.56 12.21
C ALA A 42 -1.52 0.77 10.95
N ILE A 43 -0.85 -0.34 10.80
CA ILE A 43 -1.08 -1.28 9.71
C ILE A 43 -0.97 -2.68 10.29
N ARG A 44 -1.89 -3.57 9.90
CA ARG A 44 -1.82 -4.97 10.30
C ARG A 44 -0.73 -5.67 9.51
N PHE A 45 -0.05 -6.60 10.14
CA PHE A 45 0.96 -7.39 9.44
C PHE A 45 0.37 -8.17 8.27
N SER A 46 -0.88 -8.63 8.39
CA SER A 46 -1.54 -9.31 7.28
C SER A 46 -1.72 -8.40 6.07
N THR A 47 -2.04 -7.12 6.30
CA THR A 47 -2.15 -6.13 5.23
C THR A 47 -0.78 -5.82 4.63
N LEU A 48 0.22 -5.64 5.47
CA LEU A 48 1.59 -5.39 5.02
C LEU A 48 2.11 -6.55 4.17
N ASP A 49 1.84 -7.78 4.60
CA ASP A 49 2.21 -8.98 3.84
C ASP A 49 1.55 -8.99 2.46
N ALA A 50 0.25 -8.67 2.41
CA ALA A 50 -0.49 -8.61 1.15
C ALA A 50 0.09 -7.55 0.21
N ILE A 51 0.43 -6.38 0.75
CA ILE A 51 1.04 -5.30 -0.03
C ILE A 51 2.37 -5.75 -0.62
N CYS A 52 3.21 -6.34 0.20
CA CYS A 52 4.53 -6.82 -0.26
C CYS A 52 4.41 -7.90 -1.32
N ARG A 53 3.42 -8.79 -1.17
CA ARG A 53 3.19 -9.86 -2.13
C ARG A 53 2.73 -9.32 -3.48
N VAL A 54 1.75 -8.40 -3.46
CA VAL A 54 1.18 -7.85 -4.69
C VAL A 54 2.19 -6.96 -5.41
N LEU A 55 2.94 -6.16 -4.66
CA LEU A 55 3.94 -5.25 -5.24
C LEU A 55 5.32 -5.89 -5.41
N GLU A 56 5.46 -7.17 -5.03
CA GLU A 56 6.72 -7.91 -5.13
C GLU A 56 7.88 -7.14 -4.51
N CYS A 57 7.71 -6.72 -3.27
CA CYS A 57 8.70 -5.93 -2.55
C CYS A 57 8.79 -6.35 -1.09
N GLN A 58 9.72 -5.74 -0.37
CA GLN A 58 9.89 -5.93 1.06
C GLN A 58 9.32 -4.72 1.82
N PRO A 59 8.99 -4.88 3.11
CA PRO A 59 8.48 -3.76 3.89
C PRO A 59 9.36 -2.51 3.87
N GLY A 60 10.68 -2.69 3.76
CA GLY A 60 11.59 -1.57 3.68
C GLY A 60 11.47 -0.75 2.40
N ASP A 61 10.78 -1.29 1.38
CA ASP A 61 10.58 -0.59 0.10
C ASP A 61 9.32 0.29 0.12
N ILE A 62 8.46 0.10 1.10
CA ILE A 62 7.21 0.81 1.24
C ILE A 62 7.41 2.04 2.14
#